data_b666316a0b330c9eaf79715173a41b92
#
_entry.id   b666316a0b330c9eaf79715173a41b92
#
_cell.length_a   1.000
_cell.length_b   1.000
_cell.length_c   1.000
_cell.angle_alpha   90.00
_cell.angle_beta   90.00
_cell.angle_gamma   90.00
#
_symmetry.space_group_name_H-M   'P 1'
#
loop_
_entity.id
_entity.type
_entity.pdbx_description
1 polymer ?
#
loop_
_entity_poly.entity_id
_entity_poly.type
_entity_poly.pdbx_seq_one_letter_code
_entity_poly.pdbx_strand_id
1 'polypeptide(L)'
;REDSKAKGRWETNHGGEYFAAGVGGSITGRGADLLIIDDPHTEQDSMSDTAMDRTYDWYSSGPRQRLQPGGRIVVVMTRWATDDLTGRLVKAQTEPKADKWNVIEFPAVMPNGSPVWPEYWSKEDLDSVKASISTKNWNAQYMQDPTSEEGAIIKREWWQDYDKEYLPKLLHVIQSYDTAFSAKETS
;
A
#
# COMPACT_ATOMS: atom_id res chain seq x y z
N ARG A 1 -23.58 -25.25 11.07
CA ARG A 1 -24.16 -25.66 12.37
C ARG A 1 -24.99 -24.49 12.89
N GLU A 2 -26.26 -24.73 13.24
CA GLU A 2 -27.17 -23.70 13.76
C GLU A 2 -26.75 -23.13 15.13
N ASP A 3 -25.79 -23.73 15.77
CA ASP A 3 -25.32 -23.49 17.14
C ASP A 3 -24.07 -22.63 17.26
N SER A 4 -23.38 -22.30 16.17
CA SER A 4 -22.21 -21.41 16.20
C SER A 4 -22.60 -19.97 15.83
N LYS A 5 -22.89 -19.15 16.85
CA LYS A 5 -23.18 -17.70 16.70
C LYS A 5 -21.96 -16.81 16.98
N ALA A 6 -20.76 -17.38 17.09
CA ALA A 6 -19.55 -16.62 17.32
C ALA A 6 -19.21 -15.77 16.07
N LYS A 7 -19.16 -14.45 16.23
CA LYS A 7 -18.87 -13.51 15.11
C LYS A 7 -17.52 -13.74 14.46
N GLY A 8 -16.56 -14.28 15.20
CA GLY A 8 -15.19 -14.49 14.72
C GLY A 8 -14.87 -15.92 14.26
N ARG A 9 -15.82 -16.89 14.42
CA ARG A 9 -15.58 -18.27 14.02
C ARG A 9 -16.87 -19.02 13.75
N TRP A 10 -16.94 -19.67 12.60
CA TRP A 10 -18.04 -20.57 12.27
C TRP A 10 -17.56 -21.64 11.27
N GLU A 11 -18.30 -22.72 11.20
CA GLU A 11 -18.02 -23.85 10.33
C GLU A 11 -19.23 -24.10 9.41
N THR A 12 -18.96 -24.56 8.20
CA THR A 12 -20.02 -25.02 7.29
C THR A 12 -20.29 -26.50 7.50
N ASN A 13 -21.48 -26.97 7.06
CA ASN A 13 -21.82 -28.38 7.05
C ASN A 13 -21.00 -29.21 6.02
N HIS A 14 -20.17 -28.55 5.21
CA HIS A 14 -19.28 -29.18 4.24
C HIS A 14 -17.81 -29.19 4.68
N GLY A 15 -17.54 -28.91 5.95
CA GLY A 15 -16.18 -28.96 6.52
C GLY A 15 -15.34 -27.70 6.29
N GLY A 16 -15.91 -26.63 5.72
CA GLY A 16 -15.23 -25.35 5.63
C GLY A 16 -15.28 -24.59 6.97
N GLU A 17 -14.22 -23.88 7.31
CA GLU A 17 -14.11 -23.03 8.49
C GLU A 17 -13.87 -21.58 8.09
N TYR A 18 -14.56 -20.65 8.75
CA TYR A 18 -14.24 -19.23 8.75
C TYR A 18 -13.67 -18.85 10.12
N PHE A 19 -12.60 -18.09 10.11
CA PHE A 19 -11.99 -17.56 11.31
C PHE A 19 -11.50 -16.13 11.08
N ALA A 20 -11.85 -15.20 11.97
CA ALA A 20 -11.40 -13.82 11.95
C ALA A 20 -10.68 -13.47 13.25
N ALA A 21 -9.59 -12.71 13.11
CA ALA A 21 -8.81 -12.15 14.21
C ALA A 21 -8.29 -10.77 13.82
N GLY A 22 -8.15 -9.88 14.79
CA GLY A 22 -7.47 -8.59 14.56
C GLY A 22 -5.98 -8.76 14.31
N VAL A 23 -5.34 -7.73 13.77
CA VAL A 23 -3.88 -7.66 13.61
C VAL A 23 -3.21 -7.88 14.96
N GLY A 24 -2.20 -8.74 15.01
CA GLY A 24 -1.55 -9.17 16.26
C GLY A 24 -2.33 -10.24 17.06
N GLY A 25 -3.55 -10.60 16.65
CA GLY A 25 -4.32 -11.66 17.29
C GLY A 25 -3.73 -13.05 17.03
N SER A 26 -4.01 -14.01 17.94
CA SER A 26 -3.52 -15.37 17.81
C SER A 26 -4.24 -16.12 16.68
N ILE A 27 -3.47 -16.56 15.69
CA ILE A 27 -3.89 -17.42 14.59
C ILE A 27 -3.13 -18.78 14.60
N THR A 28 -2.45 -19.07 15.69
CA THR A 28 -1.62 -20.26 15.84
C THR A 28 -2.47 -21.53 15.71
N GLY A 29 -1.91 -22.55 15.05
CA GLY A 29 -2.55 -23.87 14.91
C GLY A 29 -3.62 -23.95 13.83
N ARG A 30 -3.81 -22.89 13.00
CA ARG A 30 -4.77 -22.86 11.90
C ARG A 30 -4.05 -22.80 10.57
N GLY A 31 -4.57 -23.50 9.57
CA GLY A 31 -4.22 -23.33 8.16
C GLY A 31 -5.27 -22.52 7.45
N ALA A 32 -4.92 -21.91 6.31
CA ALA A 32 -5.85 -21.15 5.47
C ALA A 32 -5.65 -21.51 3.99
N ASP A 33 -6.72 -21.83 3.30
CA ASP A 33 -6.75 -21.93 1.83
C ASP A 33 -6.97 -20.57 1.19
N LEU A 34 -7.65 -19.67 1.91
CA LEU A 34 -7.84 -18.27 1.56
C LEU A 34 -7.55 -17.42 2.80
N LEU A 35 -6.58 -16.54 2.67
CA LEU A 35 -6.25 -15.52 3.66
C LEU A 35 -6.73 -14.16 3.14
N ILE A 36 -7.59 -13.50 3.90
CA ILE A 36 -8.03 -12.14 3.61
C ILE A 36 -7.47 -11.23 4.70
N ILE A 37 -6.76 -10.19 4.31
CA ILE A 37 -6.27 -9.12 5.18
C ILE A 37 -7.01 -7.85 4.79
N ASP A 38 -7.78 -7.33 5.72
CA ASP A 38 -8.65 -6.19 5.51
C ASP A 38 -8.23 -5.04 6.43
N ASP A 39 -7.87 -3.92 5.84
CA ASP A 39 -7.40 -2.70 6.50
C ASP A 39 -6.45 -2.94 7.70
N PRO A 40 -5.25 -3.52 7.47
CA PRO A 40 -4.34 -3.90 8.55
C PRO A 40 -3.67 -2.71 9.25
N HIS A 41 -3.78 -1.51 8.72
CA HIS A 41 -3.25 -0.28 9.27
C HIS A 41 -4.34 0.69 9.69
N THR A 42 -4.05 1.48 10.72
CA THR A 42 -4.85 2.63 11.13
C THR A 42 -4.18 3.93 10.68
N GLU A 43 -4.91 5.04 10.75
CA GLU A 43 -4.35 6.37 10.52
C GLU A 43 -3.13 6.64 11.44
N GLN A 44 -3.21 6.21 12.70
CA GLN A 44 -2.13 6.40 13.67
C GLN A 44 -0.87 5.61 13.28
N ASP A 45 -1.03 4.42 12.70
CA ASP A 45 0.11 3.62 12.24
C ASP A 45 0.89 4.33 11.14
N SER A 46 0.23 5.14 10.31
CA SER A 46 0.87 5.89 9.22
C SER A 46 1.89 6.94 9.68
N MET A 47 1.85 7.29 10.97
CA MET A 47 2.76 8.24 11.61
C MET A 47 3.95 7.57 12.30
N SER A 48 4.09 6.24 12.18
CA SER A 48 5.09 5.46 12.91
C SER A 48 5.70 4.35 12.07
N ASP A 49 6.95 4.50 11.70
CA ASP A 49 7.71 3.47 10.98
C ASP A 49 7.72 2.14 11.76
N THR A 50 7.82 2.22 13.10
CA THR A 50 7.77 1.03 13.96
C THR A 50 6.42 0.31 13.88
N ALA A 51 5.31 1.04 13.70
CA ALA A 51 4.00 0.41 13.53
C ALA A 51 3.89 -0.26 12.15
N MET A 52 4.42 0.37 11.11
CA MET A 52 4.49 -0.22 9.76
C MET A 52 5.35 -1.49 9.77
N ASP A 53 6.54 -1.45 10.43
CA ASP A 53 7.40 -2.61 10.60
C ASP A 53 6.69 -3.74 11.31
N ARG A 54 6.00 -3.46 12.40
CA ARG A 54 5.26 -4.45 13.20
C ARG A 54 4.17 -5.14 12.38
N THR A 55 3.45 -4.42 11.55
CA THR A 55 2.42 -5.02 10.70
C THR A 55 3.01 -5.94 9.64
N TYR A 56 4.12 -5.56 9.04
CA TYR A 56 4.82 -6.41 8.08
C TYR A 56 5.43 -7.65 8.76
N ASP A 57 6.01 -7.50 9.94
CA ASP A 57 6.56 -8.61 10.72
C ASP A 57 5.45 -9.58 11.14
N TRP A 58 4.31 -9.06 11.60
CA TRP A 58 3.13 -9.86 11.90
C TRP A 58 2.67 -10.64 10.65
N TYR A 59 2.56 -9.98 9.50
CA TYR A 59 2.18 -10.66 8.26
C TYR A 59 3.13 -11.79 7.91
N SER A 60 4.42 -11.53 7.90
CA SER A 60 5.44 -12.46 7.45
C SER A 60 5.64 -13.63 8.41
N SER A 61 5.60 -13.39 9.72
CA SER A 61 5.81 -14.41 10.77
C SER A 61 4.55 -15.19 11.12
N GLY A 62 3.38 -14.64 10.90
CA GLY A 62 2.08 -15.19 11.28
C GLY A 62 1.23 -15.62 10.08
N PRO A 63 0.41 -14.72 9.53
CA PRO A 63 -0.59 -15.04 8.50
C PRO A 63 -0.01 -15.74 7.28
N ARG A 64 1.10 -15.23 6.72
CA ARG A 64 1.74 -15.83 5.55
C ARG A 64 2.14 -17.28 5.77
N GLN A 65 2.58 -17.64 6.98
CA GLN A 65 3.00 -18.98 7.36
C GLN A 65 1.81 -19.95 7.54
N ARG A 66 0.58 -19.46 7.54
CA ARG A 66 -0.65 -20.25 7.66
C ARG A 66 -1.23 -20.67 6.32
N LEU A 67 -0.75 -20.07 5.24
CA LEU A 67 -1.25 -20.39 3.91
C LEU A 67 -0.90 -21.84 3.54
N GLN A 68 -1.93 -22.61 3.19
CA GLN A 68 -1.76 -23.98 2.72
C GLN A 68 -1.17 -24.01 1.29
N PRO A 69 -0.55 -25.12 0.87
CA PRO A 69 -0.10 -25.26 -0.52
C PRO A 69 -1.25 -25.01 -1.51
N GLY A 70 -1.04 -24.08 -2.45
CA GLY A 70 -2.06 -23.67 -3.41
C GLY A 70 -3.07 -22.65 -2.89
N GLY A 71 -2.97 -22.26 -1.62
CA GLY A 71 -3.80 -21.22 -1.02
C GLY A 71 -3.53 -19.83 -1.63
N ARG A 72 -4.44 -18.91 -1.39
CA ARG A 72 -4.42 -17.55 -1.96
C ARG A 72 -4.49 -16.49 -0.88
N ILE A 73 -3.91 -15.33 -1.16
CA ILE A 73 -3.95 -14.17 -0.27
C ILE A 73 -4.65 -13.03 -1.01
N VAL A 74 -5.56 -12.37 -0.31
CA VAL A 74 -6.17 -11.11 -0.75
C VAL A 74 -5.86 -10.07 0.32
N VAL A 75 -5.30 -8.94 -0.10
CA VAL A 75 -5.09 -7.76 0.75
C VAL A 75 -5.97 -6.65 0.23
N VAL A 76 -6.86 -6.17 1.08
CA VAL A 76 -7.73 -5.01 0.79
C VAL A 76 -7.36 -3.93 1.80
N MET A 77 -6.96 -2.78 1.35
CA MET A 77 -6.62 -1.68 2.25
C MET A 77 -6.55 -0.34 1.53
N THR A 78 -6.77 0.72 2.29
CA THR A 78 -6.40 2.07 1.90
C THR A 78 -4.87 2.22 2.01
N ARG A 79 -4.26 2.93 1.06
CA ARG A 79 -2.83 3.26 1.15
C ARG A 79 -2.63 4.38 2.19
N TRP A 80 -1.57 4.25 2.99
CA TRP A 80 -1.23 5.20 4.05
C TRP A 80 0.17 5.79 3.88
N ALA A 81 1.12 4.94 3.51
CA ALA A 81 2.52 5.30 3.35
C ALA A 81 3.19 4.45 2.27
N THR A 82 4.36 4.87 1.82
CA THR A 82 5.18 4.08 0.87
C THR A 82 5.52 2.70 1.42
N ASP A 83 5.76 2.61 2.74
CA ASP A 83 6.18 1.41 3.44
C ASP A 83 5.05 0.73 4.22
N ASP A 84 3.80 1.01 3.88
CA ASP A 84 2.66 0.25 4.36
C ASP A 84 2.73 -1.21 3.89
N LEU A 85 1.86 -2.09 4.41
CA LEU A 85 1.91 -3.52 4.07
C LEU A 85 1.92 -3.73 2.55
N THR A 86 1.01 -3.10 1.82
CA THR A 86 0.92 -3.24 0.35
C THR A 86 2.20 -2.76 -0.33
N GLY A 87 2.74 -1.61 0.05
CA GLY A 87 3.98 -1.08 -0.52
C GLY A 87 5.15 -2.05 -0.34
N ARG A 88 5.29 -2.65 0.84
CA ARG A 88 6.33 -3.65 1.12
C ARG A 88 6.13 -4.95 0.33
N LEU A 89 4.88 -5.43 0.21
CA LEU A 89 4.57 -6.63 -0.57
C LEU A 89 4.87 -6.44 -2.06
N VAL A 90 4.48 -5.30 -2.63
CA VAL A 90 4.77 -4.94 -4.02
C VAL A 90 6.27 -4.79 -4.25
N LYS A 91 6.99 -4.19 -3.32
CA LYS A 91 8.46 -4.10 -3.38
C LYS A 91 9.11 -5.49 -3.30
N ALA A 92 8.67 -6.32 -2.37
CA ALA A 92 9.22 -7.66 -2.17
C ALA A 92 9.01 -8.59 -3.38
N GLN A 93 7.95 -8.39 -4.17
CA GLN A 93 7.68 -9.23 -5.34
C GLN A 93 8.75 -9.13 -6.45
N THR A 94 9.65 -8.14 -6.39
CA THR A 94 10.78 -8.04 -7.32
C THR A 94 11.77 -9.18 -7.15
N GLU A 95 11.83 -9.77 -5.96
CA GLU A 95 12.65 -10.95 -5.71
C GLU A 95 12.15 -12.17 -6.51
N PRO A 96 13.04 -12.97 -7.10
CA PRO A 96 12.65 -14.04 -8.05
C PRO A 96 11.69 -15.09 -7.49
N LYS A 97 11.78 -15.40 -6.20
CA LYS A 97 10.98 -16.45 -5.54
C LYS A 97 9.91 -15.91 -4.58
N ALA A 98 9.75 -14.59 -4.51
CA ALA A 98 8.73 -13.98 -3.69
C ALA A 98 7.32 -14.21 -4.26
N ASP A 99 6.32 -14.06 -3.42
CA ASP A 99 4.92 -14.04 -3.84
C ASP A 99 4.71 -12.96 -4.90
N LYS A 100 3.93 -13.28 -5.93
CA LYS A 100 3.59 -12.33 -7.00
C LYS A 100 2.17 -11.84 -6.80
N TRP A 101 2.00 -10.53 -6.91
CA TRP A 101 0.77 -9.85 -6.63
C TRP A 101 0.14 -9.29 -7.91
N ASN A 102 -1.17 -9.50 -8.04
CA ASN A 102 -1.97 -8.77 -8.99
C ASN A 102 -2.54 -7.55 -8.27
N VAL A 103 -2.02 -6.36 -8.61
CA VAL A 103 -2.40 -5.11 -7.95
C VAL A 103 -3.57 -4.49 -8.72
N ILE A 104 -4.64 -4.16 -7.99
CA ILE A 104 -5.81 -3.45 -8.51
C ILE A 104 -5.94 -2.17 -7.69
N GLU A 105 -5.90 -1.03 -8.36
CA GLU A 105 -5.96 0.28 -7.74
C GLU A 105 -7.21 1.04 -8.18
N PHE A 106 -7.85 1.69 -7.22
CA PHE A 106 -9.02 2.53 -7.45
C PHE A 106 -8.73 3.96 -6.96
N PRO A 107 -8.00 4.78 -7.72
CA PRO A 107 -7.79 6.16 -7.36
C PRO A 107 -9.11 6.93 -7.46
N ALA A 108 -9.37 7.84 -6.52
CA ALA A 108 -10.61 8.63 -6.49
C ALA A 108 -10.83 9.44 -7.78
N VAL A 109 -9.74 9.88 -8.39
CA VAL A 109 -9.76 10.59 -9.69
C VAL A 109 -8.93 9.77 -10.68
N MET A 110 -9.59 9.33 -11.74
CA MET A 110 -8.99 8.56 -12.83
C MET A 110 -8.06 9.45 -13.70
N PRO A 111 -7.14 8.88 -14.48
CA PRO A 111 -6.24 9.63 -15.36
C PRO A 111 -6.93 10.58 -16.34
N ASN A 112 -8.18 10.30 -16.72
CA ASN A 112 -9.00 11.16 -17.57
C ASN A 112 -9.66 12.33 -16.80
N GLY A 113 -9.41 12.46 -15.49
CA GLY A 113 -9.95 13.50 -14.63
C GLY A 113 -11.37 13.23 -14.08
N SER A 114 -11.96 12.08 -14.39
CA SER A 114 -13.27 11.69 -13.88
C SER A 114 -13.15 11.04 -12.50
N PRO A 115 -14.14 11.20 -11.59
CA PRO A 115 -14.25 10.37 -10.40
C PRO A 115 -14.29 8.89 -10.77
N VAL A 116 -13.71 8.02 -9.91
CA VAL A 116 -13.78 6.56 -10.11
C VAL A 116 -15.19 6.03 -9.95
N TRP A 117 -16.00 6.70 -9.16
CA TRP A 117 -17.40 6.36 -8.93
C TRP A 117 -18.29 7.61 -9.01
N PRO A 118 -18.59 8.11 -10.24
CA PRO A 118 -19.26 9.39 -10.45
C PRO A 118 -20.72 9.41 -9.96
N GLU A 119 -21.38 8.23 -9.79
CA GLU A 119 -22.71 8.16 -9.24
C GLU A 119 -22.78 8.42 -7.73
N TYR A 120 -21.63 8.32 -7.05
CA TYR A 120 -21.53 8.53 -5.60
C TYR A 120 -20.75 9.79 -5.25
N TRP A 121 -19.64 10.06 -5.95
CA TRP A 121 -18.78 11.21 -5.73
C TRP A 121 -18.80 12.15 -6.94
N SER A 122 -19.24 13.39 -6.77
CA SER A 122 -19.04 14.41 -7.78
C SER A 122 -17.58 14.89 -7.76
N LYS A 123 -17.17 15.54 -8.84
CA LYS A 123 -15.84 16.15 -8.89
C LYS A 123 -15.70 17.27 -7.85
N GLU A 124 -16.76 18.06 -7.67
CA GLU A 124 -16.83 19.16 -6.70
C GLU A 124 -16.65 18.65 -5.27
N ASP A 125 -17.26 17.51 -4.93
CA ASP A 125 -17.09 16.89 -3.61
C ASP A 125 -15.64 16.45 -3.39
N LEU A 126 -15.03 15.81 -4.37
CA LEU A 126 -13.63 15.38 -4.31
C LEU A 126 -12.67 16.58 -4.23
N ASP A 127 -12.93 17.65 -4.96
CA ASP A 127 -12.13 18.88 -4.89
C ASP A 127 -12.26 19.53 -3.49
N SER A 128 -13.44 19.50 -2.90
CA SER A 128 -13.67 19.98 -1.53
C SER A 128 -12.90 19.16 -0.50
N VAL A 129 -12.94 17.83 -0.60
CA VAL A 129 -12.15 16.95 0.26
C VAL A 129 -10.66 17.22 0.10
N LYS A 130 -10.18 17.31 -1.15
CA LYS A 130 -8.77 17.61 -1.45
C LYS A 130 -8.30 18.92 -0.84
N ALA A 131 -9.15 19.93 -0.82
CA ALA A 131 -8.83 21.22 -0.21
C ALA A 131 -8.79 21.16 1.33
N SER A 132 -9.44 20.17 1.95
CA SER A 132 -9.56 20.06 3.40
C SER A 132 -8.51 19.18 4.08
N ILE A 133 -7.76 18.39 3.30
CA ILE A 133 -6.73 17.46 3.82
C ILE A 133 -5.35 17.78 3.27
N SER A 134 -4.31 17.25 3.91
CA SER A 134 -2.94 17.43 3.40
C SER A 134 -2.75 16.73 2.05
N THR A 135 -1.85 17.28 1.22
CA THR A 135 -1.47 16.66 -0.06
C THR A 135 -0.98 15.24 0.12
N LYS A 136 -0.24 14.97 1.21
CA LYS A 136 0.23 13.62 1.58
C LYS A 136 -0.95 12.67 1.75
N ASN A 137 -1.93 13.03 2.56
CA ASN A 137 -3.11 12.21 2.81
C ASN A 137 -3.97 12.03 1.55
N TRP A 138 -4.13 13.09 0.76
CA TRP A 138 -4.82 13.00 -0.51
C TRP A 138 -4.15 11.99 -1.45
N ASN A 139 -2.85 12.11 -1.65
CA ASN A 139 -2.12 11.21 -2.53
C ASN A 139 -2.19 9.76 -2.04
N ALA A 140 -1.98 9.53 -0.75
CA ALA A 140 -2.01 8.19 -0.20
C ALA A 140 -3.41 7.57 -0.24
N GLN A 141 -4.39 8.20 0.41
CA GLN A 141 -5.68 7.59 0.68
C GLN A 141 -6.64 7.67 -0.51
N TYR A 142 -6.63 8.78 -1.25
CA TYR A 142 -7.55 9.00 -2.36
C TYR A 142 -6.95 8.64 -3.71
N MET A 143 -5.66 8.93 -3.91
CA MET A 143 -5.01 8.60 -5.18
C MET A 143 -4.30 7.25 -5.18
N GLN A 144 -4.23 6.56 -4.03
CA GLN A 144 -3.53 5.27 -3.83
C GLN A 144 -2.03 5.34 -4.16
N ASP A 145 -1.46 6.55 -4.19
CA ASP A 145 -0.07 6.85 -4.52
C ASP A 145 0.60 7.61 -3.36
N PRO A 146 0.95 6.91 -2.27
CA PRO A 146 1.62 7.55 -1.15
C PRO A 146 3.00 8.06 -1.56
N THR A 147 3.28 9.31 -1.24
CA THR A 147 4.57 9.95 -1.46
C THR A 147 5.34 10.03 -0.15
N SER A 148 6.67 9.84 -0.19
CA SER A 148 7.51 10.07 0.97
C SER A 148 7.58 11.57 1.27
N GLU A 149 7.57 11.95 2.56
CA GLU A 149 7.74 13.37 2.94
C GLU A 149 9.08 13.93 2.50
N GLU A 150 10.11 13.09 2.42
CA GLU A 150 11.46 13.46 2.02
C GLU A 150 11.61 13.73 0.51
N GLY A 151 10.69 13.23 -0.31
CA GLY A 151 10.72 13.44 -1.78
C GLY A 151 10.25 14.80 -2.26
N ALA A 152 9.76 15.68 -1.35
CA ALA A 152 9.10 16.92 -1.72
C ALA A 152 10.01 18.16 -1.77
N ILE A 153 11.34 18.02 -1.65
CA ILE A 153 12.27 19.17 -1.78
C ILE A 153 12.18 19.78 -3.18
N ILE A 154 11.95 18.94 -4.20
CA ILE A 154 11.73 19.41 -5.57
C ILE A 154 10.34 18.97 -6.00
N LYS A 155 9.42 19.93 -6.07
CA LYS A 155 8.04 19.64 -6.48
C LYS A 155 7.98 19.35 -7.98
N ARG A 156 7.14 18.35 -8.37
CA ARG A 156 6.97 17.97 -9.77
C ARG A 156 6.57 19.14 -10.65
N GLU A 157 5.78 20.07 -10.15
CA GLU A 157 5.36 21.30 -10.83
C GLU A 157 6.52 22.26 -11.16
N TRP A 158 7.68 22.08 -10.56
CA TRP A 158 8.88 22.87 -10.84
C TRP A 158 9.70 22.32 -12.00
N TRP A 159 9.43 21.07 -12.41
CA TRP A 159 10.08 20.49 -13.58
C TRP A 159 9.48 21.10 -14.84
N GLN A 160 10.35 21.62 -15.69
CA GLN A 160 9.98 22.09 -17.01
C GLN A 160 10.59 21.14 -18.02
N ASP A 161 9.72 20.58 -18.87
CA ASP A 161 10.18 19.86 -20.05
C ASP A 161 10.55 20.85 -21.14
N TYR A 162 11.60 20.56 -21.86
CA TYR A 162 11.97 21.33 -23.03
C TYR A 162 11.97 20.43 -24.27
N ASP A 163 11.64 21.03 -25.40
CA ASP A 163 11.67 20.33 -26.67
C ASP A 163 13.14 20.16 -27.14
N LYS A 164 13.57 18.94 -27.41
CA LYS A 164 14.92 18.64 -27.87
C LYS A 164 15.30 19.30 -29.17
N GLU A 165 14.32 19.69 -29.99
CA GLU A 165 14.56 20.41 -31.24
C GLU A 165 14.97 21.87 -31.03
N TYR A 166 14.71 22.45 -29.86
CA TYR A 166 15.00 23.86 -29.53
C TYR A 166 16.07 24.03 -28.45
N LEU A 167 17.01 23.10 -28.34
CA LEU A 167 18.14 23.26 -27.44
C LEU A 167 18.95 24.51 -27.79
N PRO A 168 19.15 25.46 -26.85
CA PRO A 168 20.03 26.57 -27.07
C PRO A 168 21.48 26.07 -27.26
N LYS A 169 22.29 26.79 -27.99
CA LYS A 169 23.71 26.47 -28.15
C LYS A 169 24.38 26.49 -26.77
N LEU A 170 24.74 25.30 -26.29
CA LEU A 170 25.39 25.17 -24.98
C LEU A 170 26.86 25.61 -25.11
N LEU A 171 27.27 26.53 -24.26
CA LEU A 171 28.66 26.96 -24.17
C LEU A 171 29.52 26.00 -23.34
N HIS A 172 28.88 25.43 -22.29
CA HIS A 172 29.52 24.45 -21.42
C HIS A 172 28.47 23.42 -20.98
N VAL A 173 28.91 22.18 -20.75
CA VAL A 173 28.11 21.12 -20.14
C VAL A 173 28.83 20.70 -18.87
N ILE A 174 28.13 20.81 -17.73
CA ILE A 174 28.64 20.35 -16.44
C ILE A 174 27.74 19.19 -16.00
N GLN A 175 28.32 18.06 -15.66
CA GLN A 175 27.63 16.94 -15.05
C GLN A 175 28.08 16.81 -13.59
N SER A 176 27.14 16.84 -12.67
CA SER A 176 27.39 16.59 -11.25
C SER A 176 26.77 15.26 -10.86
N TYR A 177 27.56 14.42 -10.25
CA TYR A 177 27.12 13.13 -9.73
C TYR A 177 27.24 13.15 -8.22
N ASP A 178 26.11 12.99 -7.53
CA ASP A 178 26.09 12.67 -6.11
C ASP A 178 25.94 11.16 -5.98
N THR A 179 27.05 10.48 -5.71
CA THR A 179 27.07 9.05 -5.45
C THR A 179 26.98 8.86 -3.95
N ALA A 180 25.77 8.55 -3.47
CA ALA A 180 25.57 8.20 -2.07
C ALA A 180 26.36 6.92 -1.73
N PHE A 181 27.51 7.08 -1.12
CA PHE A 181 28.18 6.01 -0.39
C PHE A 181 27.61 5.95 1.01
N SER A 182 26.62 5.12 1.25
CA SER A 182 26.29 4.74 2.62
C SER A 182 25.95 3.27 2.70
N ALA A 183 26.98 2.46 2.81
CA ALA A 183 26.85 1.30 3.68
C ALA A 183 27.03 1.84 5.11
N LYS A 184 25.94 2.07 5.84
CA LYS A 184 26.02 2.17 7.29
C LYS A 184 26.29 0.76 7.79
N GLU A 185 27.55 0.43 7.99
CA GLU A 185 27.94 -0.61 8.92
C GLU A 185 27.53 -0.11 10.31
N THR A 186 26.46 -0.66 10.84
CA THR A 186 26.15 -0.57 12.28
C THR A 186 26.98 -1.64 12.96
N SER A 187 28.04 -1.24 13.65
CA SER A 187 28.70 -2.02 14.70
C SER A 187 27.77 -2.15 15.91
#